data_8f2e1ee7d96361bd6f1e7744fabab1bb
#
_entry.id   8f2e1ee7d96361bd6f1e7744fabab1bb
#
_cell.length_a   1.000
_cell.length_b   1.000
_cell.length_c   1.000
_cell.angle_alpha   90.00
_cell.angle_beta   90.00
_cell.angle_gamma   90.00
#
_symmetry.space_group_name_H-M   'P 1'
#
loop_
_entity.id
_entity.type
_entity.pdbx_description
1 polymer ?
#
loop_
_entity_poly.entity_id
_entity_poly.type
_entity_poly.pdbx_seq_one_letter_code
_entity_poly.pdbx_strand_id
1 'polypeptide(L)'
;MLHYCKKCGRVVLDSKKCSCCDSQTYPVPEKYWLDGLDFLISNESKDILREELVKTSPEFDQYLFDHRDEILAKQSAEFNAKMAHGKAILEEKSRVPKCPTCQSTNIRKMSGVERGVSIYAFGIFSKKINKTFKCQNCGYTW
;
A
#
# COMPACT_ATOMS: atom_id res chain seq x y z
N MET A 1 4.62 -24.11 -2.85
CA MET A 1 5.67 -24.90 -2.14
C MET A 1 6.34 -24.03 -1.07
N LEU A 2 6.62 -24.58 0.11
CA LEU A 2 7.31 -23.83 1.18
C LEU A 2 8.82 -23.79 0.93
N HIS A 3 9.40 -22.62 1.22
CA HIS A 3 10.85 -22.41 1.22
C HIS A 3 11.33 -21.89 2.57
N TYR A 4 12.58 -22.16 2.92
CA TYR A 4 13.20 -21.65 4.13
C TYR A 4 14.51 -20.92 3.83
N CYS A 5 14.85 -19.97 4.67
CA CYS A 5 16.10 -19.22 4.58
C CYS A 5 17.15 -19.83 5.51
N LYS A 6 18.31 -20.23 4.98
CA LYS A 6 19.42 -20.77 5.75
C LYS A 6 20.06 -19.73 6.68
N LYS A 7 19.90 -18.46 6.39
CA LYS A 7 20.52 -17.36 7.12
C LYS A 7 19.75 -16.96 8.37
N CYS A 8 18.43 -16.77 8.28
CA CYS A 8 17.59 -16.28 9.39
C CYS A 8 16.49 -17.25 9.83
N GLY A 9 16.37 -18.42 9.20
CA GLY A 9 15.37 -19.44 9.56
C GLY A 9 13.92 -19.09 9.26
N ARG A 10 13.67 -18.06 8.43
CA ARG A 10 12.30 -17.72 8.01
C ARG A 10 11.79 -18.73 6.98
N VAL A 11 10.55 -19.17 7.19
CA VAL A 11 9.81 -19.96 6.20
C VAL A 11 8.90 -19.03 5.42
N VAL A 12 8.91 -19.15 4.10
CA VAL A 12 8.14 -18.32 3.16
C VAL A 12 7.41 -19.22 2.15
N LEU A 13 6.29 -18.76 1.64
CA LEU A 13 5.54 -19.46 0.61
C LEU A 13 6.02 -18.97 -0.77
N ASP A 14 6.42 -19.91 -1.62
CA ASP A 14 6.69 -19.75 -3.05
C ASP A 14 7.60 -18.55 -3.42
N SER A 15 8.57 -18.26 -2.58
CA SER A 15 9.50 -17.15 -2.77
C SER A 15 10.94 -17.63 -2.84
N LYS A 16 11.65 -17.22 -3.90
CA LYS A 16 13.07 -17.50 -4.08
C LYS A 16 13.98 -16.62 -3.21
N LYS A 17 13.44 -15.56 -2.63
CA LYS A 17 14.16 -14.62 -1.78
C LYS A 17 13.47 -14.46 -0.43
N CYS A 18 14.28 -14.36 0.61
CA CYS A 18 13.82 -14.15 1.97
C CYS A 18 13.38 -12.70 2.17
N SER A 19 12.14 -12.48 2.59
CA SER A 19 11.63 -11.13 2.85
C SER A 19 12.21 -10.46 4.11
N CYS A 20 12.98 -11.18 4.91
CA CYS A 20 13.67 -10.61 6.08
C CYS A 20 15.07 -10.08 5.73
N CYS A 21 15.87 -10.85 4.98
CA CYS A 21 17.28 -10.57 4.74
C CYS A 21 17.69 -10.60 3.26
N ASP A 22 16.72 -10.71 2.35
CA ASP A 22 16.89 -10.77 0.90
C ASP A 22 17.79 -11.91 0.36
N SER A 23 18.20 -12.83 1.25
CA SER A 23 19.00 -14.00 0.89
C SER A 23 18.17 -15.03 0.13
N GLN A 24 18.87 -15.93 -0.60
CA GLN A 24 18.22 -17.03 -1.29
C GLN A 24 17.49 -17.97 -0.31
N THR A 25 16.37 -18.51 -0.74
CA THR A 25 15.59 -19.49 0.01
C THR A 25 15.70 -20.87 -0.65
N TYR A 26 15.49 -21.92 0.12
CA TYR A 26 15.59 -23.31 -0.28
C TYR A 26 14.27 -24.02 0.00
N PRO A 27 13.88 -25.02 -0.81
CA PRO A 27 12.66 -25.76 -0.58
C PRO A 27 12.70 -26.49 0.77
N VAL A 28 11.60 -26.46 1.50
CA VAL A 28 11.44 -27.20 2.76
C VAL A 28 11.32 -28.68 2.42
N PRO A 29 12.15 -29.58 3.03
CA PRO A 29 12.04 -31.01 2.83
C PRO A 29 10.68 -31.58 3.31
N GLU A 30 10.18 -32.59 2.62
CA GLU A 30 8.86 -33.21 2.87
C GLU A 30 8.68 -33.69 4.32
N LYS A 31 9.75 -34.13 4.97
CA LYS A 31 9.72 -34.60 6.38
C LYS A 31 9.20 -33.57 7.39
N TYR A 32 9.16 -32.28 7.01
CA TYR A 32 8.66 -31.21 7.87
C TYR A 32 7.24 -30.78 7.50
N TRP A 33 6.68 -31.28 6.40
CA TRP A 33 5.33 -30.89 5.96
C TRP A 33 4.26 -31.48 6.87
N LEU A 34 3.13 -30.80 6.95
CA LEU A 34 1.97 -31.27 7.70
C LEU A 34 1.13 -32.18 6.79
N ASP A 35 1.05 -33.48 7.13
CA ASP A 35 0.18 -34.48 6.47
C ASP A 35 0.15 -34.43 4.93
N GLY A 36 1.33 -34.30 4.30
CA GLY A 36 1.46 -34.25 2.84
C GLY A 36 1.08 -32.93 2.18
N LEU A 37 0.85 -31.89 2.96
CA LEU A 37 0.57 -30.54 2.44
C LEU A 37 1.88 -29.75 2.29
N ASP A 38 2.30 -29.55 1.05
CA ASP A 38 3.56 -28.86 0.69
C ASP A 38 3.56 -27.33 0.95
N PHE A 39 2.45 -26.79 1.45
CA PHE A 39 2.27 -25.37 1.77
C PHE A 39 1.99 -25.11 3.26
N LEU A 40 1.95 -26.16 4.10
CA LEU A 40 1.74 -26.04 5.53
C LEU A 40 2.86 -26.71 6.33
N ILE A 41 3.24 -26.10 7.42
CA ILE A 41 4.23 -26.58 8.37
C ILE A 41 3.79 -26.17 9.79
N SER A 42 3.84 -27.09 10.74
CA SER A 42 3.54 -26.78 12.14
C SER A 42 4.61 -25.89 12.76
N ASN A 43 4.32 -25.26 13.88
CA ASN A 43 5.32 -24.45 14.59
C ASN A 43 6.46 -25.34 15.15
N GLU A 44 6.11 -26.51 15.64
CA GLU A 44 7.09 -27.50 16.09
C GLU A 44 8.03 -27.95 14.96
N SER A 45 7.47 -28.25 13.78
CA SER A 45 8.28 -28.60 12.60
C SER A 45 9.16 -27.45 12.13
N LYS A 46 8.71 -26.18 12.26
CA LYS A 46 9.57 -25.01 11.98
C LYS A 46 10.74 -24.91 12.95
N ASP A 47 10.52 -25.21 14.23
CA ASP A 47 11.58 -25.15 15.22
C ASP A 47 12.59 -26.28 15.00
N ILE A 48 12.15 -27.50 14.71
CA ILE A 48 13.01 -28.61 14.34
C ILE A 48 13.83 -28.29 13.08
N LEU A 49 13.19 -27.74 12.04
CA LEU A 49 13.87 -27.31 10.81
C LEU A 49 14.94 -26.26 11.08
N ARG A 50 14.66 -25.31 11.96
CA ARG A 50 15.63 -24.27 12.37
C ARG A 50 16.85 -24.85 13.08
N GLU A 51 16.64 -25.81 14.00
CA GLU A 51 17.74 -26.50 14.71
C GLU A 51 18.56 -27.36 13.75
N GLU A 52 17.93 -28.17 12.93
CA GLU A 52 18.61 -29.16 12.10
C GLU A 52 19.26 -28.56 10.85
N LEU A 53 18.62 -27.62 10.17
CA LEU A 53 19.06 -27.13 8.86
C LEU A 53 19.57 -25.69 8.87
N VAL A 54 19.04 -24.84 9.73
CA VAL A 54 19.43 -23.42 9.75
C VAL A 54 20.67 -23.20 10.61
N LYS A 55 20.64 -23.62 11.86
CA LYS A 55 21.78 -23.43 12.78
C LYS A 55 23.04 -24.20 12.37
N THR A 56 22.89 -25.29 11.61
CA THR A 56 24.00 -26.06 11.06
C THR A 56 24.53 -25.50 9.74
N SER A 57 23.86 -24.52 9.16
CA SER A 57 24.27 -23.92 7.89
C SER A 57 25.47 -22.99 8.05
N PRO A 58 26.44 -22.99 7.11
CA PRO A 58 27.55 -22.03 7.10
C PRO A 58 27.09 -20.58 6.83
N GLU A 59 25.89 -20.42 6.31
CA GLU A 59 25.28 -19.09 6.04
C GLU A 59 24.51 -18.53 7.25
N PHE A 60 24.46 -19.28 8.37
CA PHE A 60 23.69 -18.90 9.55
C PHE A 60 24.16 -17.58 10.15
N ASP A 61 23.22 -16.72 10.47
CA ASP A 61 23.45 -15.41 11.09
C ASP A 61 22.61 -15.31 12.37
N GLN A 62 23.25 -15.38 13.51
CA GLN A 62 22.59 -15.37 14.82
C GLN A 62 21.77 -14.09 15.04
N TYR A 63 22.31 -12.92 14.65
CA TYR A 63 21.60 -11.66 14.82
C TYR A 63 20.30 -11.61 14.02
N LEU A 64 20.35 -12.00 12.74
CA LEU A 64 19.17 -12.06 11.89
C LEU A 64 18.16 -13.11 12.34
N PHE A 65 18.64 -14.20 12.93
CA PHE A 65 17.78 -15.25 13.48
C PHE A 65 17.00 -14.76 14.70
N ASP A 66 17.65 -14.09 15.62
CA ASP A 66 17.03 -13.61 16.86
C ASP A 66 16.10 -12.41 16.63
N HIS A 67 16.46 -11.51 15.72
CA HIS A 67 15.71 -10.26 15.46
C HIS A 67 14.81 -10.32 14.23
N ARG A 68 14.62 -11.49 13.60
CA ARG A 68 13.84 -11.61 12.36
C ARG A 68 12.42 -11.06 12.47
N ASP A 69 11.76 -11.29 13.60
CA ASP A 69 10.37 -10.88 13.79
C ASP A 69 10.26 -9.36 13.99
N GLU A 70 11.24 -8.76 14.66
CA GLU A 70 11.35 -7.29 14.77
C GLU A 70 11.62 -6.63 13.43
N ILE A 71 12.55 -7.20 12.65
CA ILE A 71 12.87 -6.71 11.29
C ILE A 71 11.62 -6.73 10.41
N LEU A 72 10.85 -7.81 10.48
CA LEU A 72 9.62 -7.95 9.71
C LEU A 72 8.52 -7.01 10.17
N ALA A 73 8.36 -6.85 11.48
CA ALA A 73 7.40 -5.88 12.04
C ALA A 73 7.74 -4.46 11.57
N LYS A 74 9.01 -4.09 11.57
CA LYS A 74 9.47 -2.79 11.09
C LYS A 74 9.22 -2.58 9.61
N GLN A 75 9.57 -3.57 8.77
CA GLN A 75 9.31 -3.52 7.33
C GLN A 75 7.81 -3.41 7.01
N SER A 76 6.96 -4.16 7.73
CA SER A 76 5.50 -4.11 7.55
C SER A 76 4.92 -2.77 7.98
N ALA A 77 5.42 -2.18 9.06
CA ALA A 77 5.00 -0.85 9.52
C ALA A 77 5.39 0.24 8.50
N GLU A 78 6.59 0.20 7.95
CA GLU A 78 7.04 1.12 6.89
C GLU A 78 6.21 0.98 5.62
N PHE A 79 5.91 -0.26 5.22
CA PHE A 79 5.04 -0.52 4.06
C PHE A 79 3.64 0.04 4.28
N ASN A 80 3.03 -0.23 5.44
CA ASN A 80 1.71 0.26 5.78
C ASN A 80 1.65 1.79 5.84
N ALA A 81 2.69 2.44 6.36
CA ALA A 81 2.80 3.90 6.38
C ALA A 81 2.87 4.48 4.95
N LYS A 82 3.64 3.87 4.05
CA LYS A 82 3.70 4.27 2.63
C LYS A 82 2.36 4.09 1.94
N MET A 83 1.66 2.98 2.19
CA MET A 83 0.33 2.72 1.62
C MET A 83 -0.72 3.71 2.14
N ALA A 84 -0.71 4.03 3.44
CA ALA A 84 -1.60 5.03 4.02
C ALA A 84 -1.36 6.43 3.42
N HIS A 85 -0.10 6.83 3.25
CA HIS A 85 0.25 8.09 2.60
C HIS A 85 -0.23 8.14 1.14
N GLY A 86 0.00 7.07 0.37
CA GLY A 86 -0.48 6.96 -1.00
C GLY A 86 -2.00 7.06 -1.11
N LYS A 87 -2.73 6.41 -0.19
CA LYS A 87 -4.19 6.49 -0.10
C LYS A 87 -4.66 7.91 0.20
N ALA A 88 -4.03 8.61 1.14
CA ALA A 88 -4.37 9.99 1.47
C ALA A 88 -4.20 10.93 0.26
N ILE A 89 -3.12 10.78 -0.52
CA ILE A 89 -2.91 11.56 -1.75
C ILE A 89 -4.01 11.28 -2.79
N LEU A 90 -4.42 10.02 -2.95
CA LEU A 90 -5.49 9.66 -3.87
C LEU A 90 -6.84 10.23 -3.44
N GLU A 91 -7.15 10.19 -2.15
CA GLU A 91 -8.37 10.79 -1.59
C GLU A 91 -8.39 12.32 -1.77
N GLU A 92 -7.26 12.99 -1.54
CA GLU A 92 -7.14 14.42 -1.78
C GLU A 92 -7.37 14.77 -3.25
N LYS A 93 -6.76 14.04 -4.19
CA LYS A 93 -6.98 14.21 -5.63
C LYS A 93 -8.43 13.92 -6.05
N SER A 94 -9.12 13.00 -5.40
CA SER A 94 -10.51 12.68 -5.68
C SER A 94 -11.48 13.76 -5.21
N ARG A 95 -11.10 14.54 -4.19
CA ARG A 95 -11.89 15.66 -3.64
C ARG A 95 -11.86 16.91 -4.53
N VAL A 96 -10.90 16.98 -5.47
CA VAL A 96 -10.87 18.11 -6.43
C VAL A 96 -12.12 18.06 -7.31
N PRO A 97 -12.99 19.07 -7.26
CA PRO A 97 -14.20 19.08 -8.08
C PRO A 97 -13.81 19.07 -9.56
N LYS A 98 -14.54 18.30 -10.36
CA LYS A 98 -14.35 18.23 -11.81
C LYS A 98 -15.51 18.91 -12.52
N CYS A 99 -15.24 19.55 -13.64
CA CYS A 99 -16.29 20.12 -14.48
C CYS A 99 -17.23 19.02 -15.01
N PRO A 100 -18.54 19.11 -14.79
CA PRO A 100 -19.47 18.09 -15.25
C PRO A 100 -19.57 18.00 -16.78
N THR A 101 -19.15 19.04 -17.51
CA THR A 101 -19.22 19.10 -18.96
C THR A 101 -17.97 18.58 -19.66
N CYS A 102 -16.77 19.00 -19.22
CA CYS A 102 -15.51 18.66 -19.88
C CYS A 102 -14.54 17.88 -18.98
N GLN A 103 -14.96 17.52 -17.77
CA GLN A 103 -14.20 16.79 -16.74
C GLN A 103 -12.86 17.43 -16.35
N SER A 104 -12.58 18.66 -16.79
CA SER A 104 -11.38 19.40 -16.41
C SER A 104 -11.37 19.69 -14.92
N THR A 105 -10.19 19.58 -14.29
CA THR A 105 -9.93 20.00 -12.90
C THR A 105 -9.55 21.48 -12.80
N ASN A 106 -9.39 22.17 -13.94
CA ASN A 106 -9.08 23.60 -13.96
C ASN A 106 -10.34 24.43 -13.67
N ILE A 107 -10.66 24.51 -12.38
CA ILE A 107 -11.87 25.09 -11.83
C ILE A 107 -11.51 26.26 -10.94
N ARG A 108 -12.24 27.36 -11.10
CA ARG A 108 -12.17 28.52 -10.22
C ARG A 108 -13.45 28.66 -9.40
N LYS A 109 -13.32 28.95 -8.11
CA LYS A 109 -14.45 29.35 -7.27
C LYS A 109 -14.86 30.78 -7.64
N MET A 110 -16.14 30.98 -7.91
CA MET A 110 -16.67 32.31 -8.25
C MET A 110 -16.68 33.21 -7.03
N SER A 111 -16.14 34.44 -7.17
CA SER A 111 -16.11 35.41 -6.08
C SER A 111 -17.51 36.00 -5.82
N GLY A 112 -17.70 36.51 -4.58
CA GLY A 112 -18.98 37.20 -4.23
C GLY A 112 -19.25 38.42 -5.11
N VAL A 113 -18.19 39.13 -5.54
CA VAL A 113 -18.27 40.28 -6.42
C VAL A 113 -18.79 39.92 -7.80
N GLU A 114 -18.30 38.82 -8.41
CA GLU A 114 -18.78 38.33 -9.70
C GLU A 114 -20.25 37.90 -9.66
N ARG A 115 -20.70 37.39 -8.52
CA ARG A 115 -22.15 37.11 -8.29
C ARG A 115 -22.94 38.39 -8.14
N GLY A 116 -22.42 39.36 -7.37
CA GLY A 116 -23.07 40.65 -7.13
C GLY A 116 -23.29 41.48 -8.43
N VAL A 117 -22.24 41.55 -9.28
CA VAL A 117 -22.36 42.24 -10.60
C VAL A 117 -23.40 41.55 -11.48
N SER A 118 -23.52 40.22 -11.43
CA SER A 118 -24.54 39.48 -12.21
C SER A 118 -25.96 39.76 -11.70
N ILE A 119 -26.14 40.00 -10.39
CA ILE A 119 -27.42 40.38 -9.81
C ILE A 119 -27.81 41.82 -10.23
N TYR A 120 -26.83 42.73 -10.16
CA TYR A 120 -27.06 44.12 -10.50
C TYR A 120 -27.41 44.32 -11.98
N ALA A 121 -26.77 43.59 -12.91
CA ALA A 121 -26.98 43.69 -14.34
C ALA A 121 -28.25 42.97 -14.85
N PHE A 122 -28.60 41.83 -14.21
CA PHE A 122 -29.66 40.92 -14.70
C PHE A 122 -30.77 40.62 -13.68
N GLY A 123 -30.77 41.30 -12.53
CA GLY A 123 -31.74 41.13 -11.44
C GLY A 123 -31.59 39.82 -10.66
N ILE A 124 -32.44 39.64 -9.65
CA ILE A 124 -32.47 38.46 -8.76
C ILE A 124 -32.79 37.13 -9.43
N PHE A 125 -33.28 37.17 -10.67
CA PHE A 125 -33.56 35.97 -11.47
C PHE A 125 -32.34 35.42 -12.23
N SER A 126 -31.14 35.97 -12.00
CA SER A 126 -29.92 35.46 -12.63
C SER A 126 -29.63 34.02 -12.18
N LYS A 127 -29.65 33.08 -13.14
CA LYS A 127 -29.28 31.65 -12.91
C LYS A 127 -27.85 31.44 -12.37
N LYS A 128 -27.04 32.52 -12.28
CA LYS A 128 -25.66 32.48 -11.78
C LYS A 128 -25.54 32.67 -10.27
N ILE A 129 -26.61 33.09 -9.58
CA ILE A 129 -26.58 33.39 -8.14
C ILE A 129 -26.21 32.18 -7.32
N ASN A 130 -26.73 31.00 -7.69
CA ASN A 130 -26.51 29.74 -6.96
C ASN A 130 -25.27 28.94 -7.44
N LYS A 131 -24.47 29.51 -8.38
CA LYS A 131 -23.32 28.81 -8.94
C LYS A 131 -22.06 29.16 -8.19
N THR A 132 -21.33 28.12 -7.76
CA THR A 132 -20.16 28.26 -6.92
C THR A 132 -18.86 28.15 -7.69
N PHE A 133 -18.86 27.38 -8.78
CA PHE A 133 -17.68 27.07 -9.56
C PHE A 133 -17.80 27.46 -11.03
N LYS A 134 -16.68 27.86 -11.63
CA LYS A 134 -16.55 28.13 -13.06
C LYS A 134 -15.37 27.32 -13.61
N CYS A 135 -15.60 26.56 -14.66
CA CYS A 135 -14.55 25.88 -15.41
C CYS A 135 -13.77 26.90 -16.26
N GLN A 136 -12.44 26.93 -16.08
CA GLN A 136 -11.57 27.81 -16.88
C GLN A 136 -11.36 27.28 -18.29
N ASN A 137 -11.63 25.99 -18.53
CA ASN A 137 -11.42 25.34 -19.82
C ASN A 137 -12.59 25.50 -20.78
N CYS A 138 -13.83 25.22 -20.31
CA CYS A 138 -15.04 25.30 -21.16
C CYS A 138 -16.00 26.44 -20.77
N GLY A 139 -15.72 27.22 -19.74
CA GLY A 139 -16.55 28.31 -19.27
C GLY A 139 -17.82 27.91 -18.51
N TYR A 140 -18.12 26.62 -18.40
CA TYR A 140 -19.29 26.11 -17.69
C TYR A 140 -19.29 26.53 -16.21
N THR A 141 -20.46 26.86 -15.67
CA THR A 141 -20.64 27.29 -14.27
C THR A 141 -21.71 26.45 -13.58
N TRP A 142 -21.46 25.98 -12.35
CA TRP A 142 -22.37 25.13 -11.55
C TRP A 142 -22.31 25.43 -10.08
#